data_70df0bdd931ba6fde7358c2f67cd7f79
#
_entry.id   70df0bdd931ba6fde7358c2f67cd7f79
#
_cell.length_a   1.000
_cell.length_b   1.000
_cell.length_c   1.000
_cell.angle_alpha   90.00
_cell.angle_beta   90.00
_cell.angle_gamma   90.00
#
_symmetry.space_group_name_H-M   'P 1'
#
loop_
_entity.id
_entity.type
_entity.pdbx_description
1 polymer ?
#
loop_
_entity_poly.entity_id
_entity_poly.type
_entity_poly.pdbx_seq_one_letter_code
_entity_poly.pdbx_strand_id
1 'polypeptide(L)'
;MQVEAAPESPVDDVALPTIRLAAILGMPATAAILGVVSATAGLGVAGWIAGLATGTAATALIATARARSDQPAMLPADWVTLTRALLIAGVAGLVADSFGRPVSIAALVTLSAVALGLDAVDGQVARRTGTATPLGGRLDGEVDAFLILLLSIAVSQVYGSWVLLIGAARYALLLAGWLIPWLAAPLPPRYWRKVVAAVQGIVLTVALSGVLSPLTGMIAVAAALLLLTESFGHDVIWLYRAGAGPRTRLALRLVFAVVAIALVWSDLLAPDRAWQISPAAFIRIPVELLVLVAVALVLPVWPRRIVAVVAGILLSVLTFAKILNIAFYEYVDRAFNPVFDWGSIGSALGVVRDTLGPKRTDIALVLLGLGLILLVGAITAATIHITTLAAQHRRGTVRGLAGLTALWAVCAGLSLQFIPGSP
;
A
#
# COMPACT_ATOMS: atom_id res chain seq x y z
N MET A 1 -7.81 -47.83 45.77
CA MET A 1 -7.86 -46.36 45.56
C MET A 1 -8.32 -46.15 44.13
N GLN A 2 -9.68 -46.09 43.97
CA GLN A 2 -10.28 -45.84 42.67
C GLN A 2 -10.09 -44.34 42.35
N VAL A 3 -9.46 -44.04 41.22
CA VAL A 3 -9.40 -42.68 40.67
C VAL A 3 -10.77 -42.41 40.06
N GLU A 4 -11.57 -41.63 40.75
CA GLU A 4 -12.85 -41.12 40.32
C GLU A 4 -12.58 -40.21 39.12
N ALA A 5 -13.02 -40.60 37.93
CA ALA A 5 -12.95 -39.80 36.73
C ALA A 5 -13.72 -38.50 36.95
N ALA A 6 -13.08 -37.36 36.83
CA ALA A 6 -13.74 -36.07 36.90
C ALA A 6 -14.91 -36.03 35.89
N PRO A 7 -16.06 -35.46 36.25
CA PRO A 7 -17.20 -35.37 35.34
C PRO A 7 -16.82 -34.50 34.13
N GLU A 8 -16.98 -35.07 32.93
CA GLU A 8 -16.86 -34.33 31.67
C GLU A 8 -17.76 -33.10 31.73
N SER A 9 -17.20 -31.92 31.47
CA SER A 9 -17.97 -30.69 31.60
C SER A 9 -19.06 -30.65 30.49
N PRO A 10 -20.27 -30.16 30.78
CA PRO A 10 -21.36 -30.11 29.80
C PRO A 10 -21.05 -29.19 28.60
N VAL A 11 -19.93 -28.52 28.60
CA VAL A 11 -19.42 -27.67 27.49
C VAL A 11 -18.92 -28.53 26.31
N ASP A 12 -18.39 -29.74 26.57
CA ASP A 12 -17.86 -30.64 25.53
C ASP A 12 -18.92 -31.28 24.68
N ASP A 13 -20.14 -31.52 25.24
CA ASP A 13 -21.26 -32.14 24.52
C ASP A 13 -21.92 -31.26 23.45
N VAL A 14 -21.82 -29.92 23.55
CA VAL A 14 -22.40 -28.98 22.58
C VAL A 14 -21.35 -28.43 21.62
N ALA A 15 -20.10 -28.44 21.98
CA ALA A 15 -19.00 -27.83 21.24
C ALA A 15 -18.65 -28.57 19.94
N LEU A 16 -18.39 -29.86 20.01
CA LEU A 16 -18.04 -30.70 18.87
C LEU A 16 -19.15 -30.81 17.81
N PRO A 17 -20.46 -30.92 18.17
CA PRO A 17 -21.54 -30.97 17.17
C PRO A 17 -21.61 -29.68 16.33
N THR A 18 -21.41 -28.49 16.90
CA THR A 18 -21.54 -27.22 16.15
C THR A 18 -20.43 -27.02 15.13
N ILE A 19 -19.20 -27.41 15.46
CA ILE A 19 -18.06 -27.37 14.51
C ILE A 19 -18.25 -28.40 13.40
N ARG A 20 -18.68 -29.62 13.75
CA ARG A 20 -19.02 -30.66 12.77
C ARG A 20 -20.15 -30.23 11.84
N LEU A 21 -21.16 -29.56 12.37
CA LEU A 21 -22.28 -29.03 11.61
C LEU A 21 -21.79 -27.96 10.60
N ALA A 22 -20.94 -27.04 11.03
CA ALA A 22 -20.34 -26.03 10.16
C ALA A 22 -19.51 -26.70 9.03
N ALA A 23 -18.71 -27.72 9.35
CA ALA A 23 -17.93 -28.47 8.36
C ALA A 23 -18.80 -29.25 7.37
N ILE A 24 -19.88 -29.87 7.85
CA ILE A 24 -20.85 -30.64 7.00
C ILE A 24 -21.66 -29.70 6.11
N LEU A 25 -22.13 -28.57 6.64
CA LEU A 25 -22.98 -27.63 5.91
C LEU A 25 -22.19 -26.69 4.98
N GLY A 26 -20.91 -26.44 5.25
CA GLY A 26 -20.13 -25.48 4.50
C GLY A 26 -20.01 -25.78 3.01
N MET A 27 -19.75 -27.03 2.66
CA MET A 27 -19.64 -27.47 1.26
C MET A 27 -20.98 -27.42 0.49
N PRO A 28 -22.09 -28.01 1.01
CA PRO A 28 -23.39 -27.88 0.34
C PRO A 28 -23.88 -26.41 0.29
N ALA A 29 -23.65 -25.61 1.32
CA ALA A 29 -24.00 -24.20 1.31
C ALA A 29 -23.18 -23.41 0.23
N THR A 30 -21.87 -23.70 0.11
CA THR A 30 -21.07 -23.17 -0.99
C THR A 30 -21.63 -23.56 -2.34
N ALA A 31 -21.92 -24.84 -2.55
CA ALA A 31 -22.49 -25.35 -3.81
C ALA A 31 -23.86 -24.71 -4.12
N ALA A 32 -24.70 -24.50 -3.11
CA ALA A 32 -25.99 -23.81 -3.27
C ALA A 32 -25.81 -22.34 -3.71
N ILE A 33 -24.90 -21.59 -3.07
CA ILE A 33 -24.59 -20.20 -3.46
C ILE A 33 -24.05 -20.16 -4.88
N LEU A 34 -23.10 -21.03 -5.23
CA LEU A 34 -22.55 -21.10 -6.58
C LEU A 34 -23.62 -21.52 -7.59
N GLY A 35 -24.55 -22.41 -7.22
CA GLY A 35 -25.70 -22.77 -8.03
C GLY A 35 -26.61 -21.59 -8.34
N VAL A 36 -26.91 -20.75 -7.34
CA VAL A 36 -27.66 -19.49 -7.52
C VAL A 36 -26.89 -18.53 -8.43
N VAL A 37 -25.60 -18.34 -8.18
CA VAL A 37 -24.74 -17.49 -9.03
C VAL A 37 -24.69 -18.03 -10.47
N SER A 38 -24.57 -19.34 -10.64
CA SER A 38 -24.58 -19.98 -11.95
C SER A 38 -25.90 -19.79 -12.70
N ALA A 39 -27.03 -19.91 -12.00
CA ALA A 39 -28.35 -19.73 -12.60
C ALA A 39 -28.66 -18.27 -12.96
N THR A 40 -28.15 -17.30 -12.20
CA THR A 40 -28.48 -15.87 -12.37
C THR A 40 -27.45 -15.11 -13.21
N ALA A 41 -26.16 -15.44 -13.05
CA ALA A 41 -25.03 -14.73 -13.69
C ALA A 41 -24.25 -15.62 -14.67
N GLY A 42 -24.51 -16.91 -14.67
CA GLY A 42 -23.79 -17.90 -15.47
C GLY A 42 -22.35 -18.11 -14.95
N LEU A 43 -22.05 -19.25 -14.34
CA LEU A 43 -20.72 -19.56 -13.80
C LEU A 43 -20.07 -20.66 -14.66
N GLY A 44 -18.83 -20.46 -15.11
CA GLY A 44 -18.06 -21.44 -15.86
C GLY A 44 -17.30 -22.41 -14.96
N VAL A 45 -16.56 -23.31 -15.57
CA VAL A 45 -15.78 -24.34 -14.86
C VAL A 45 -14.74 -23.71 -13.93
N ALA A 46 -14.01 -22.69 -14.38
CA ALA A 46 -13.02 -21.98 -13.57
C ALA A 46 -13.67 -21.34 -12.34
N GLY A 47 -14.85 -20.73 -12.51
CA GLY A 47 -15.62 -20.13 -11.44
C GLY A 47 -16.10 -21.17 -10.41
N TRP A 48 -16.60 -22.32 -10.85
CA TRP A 48 -16.98 -23.41 -9.97
C TRP A 48 -15.80 -23.92 -9.16
N ILE A 49 -14.64 -24.16 -9.80
CA ILE A 49 -13.43 -24.65 -9.11
C ILE A 49 -12.97 -23.63 -8.07
N ALA A 50 -12.83 -22.34 -8.46
CA ALA A 50 -12.37 -21.29 -7.56
C ALA A 50 -13.35 -21.07 -6.39
N GLY A 51 -14.65 -21.04 -6.66
CA GLY A 51 -15.67 -20.87 -5.65
C GLY A 51 -15.70 -22.02 -4.65
N LEU A 52 -15.73 -23.29 -5.13
CA LEU A 52 -15.69 -24.47 -4.26
C LEU A 52 -14.39 -24.53 -3.45
N ALA A 53 -13.25 -24.27 -4.06
CA ALA A 53 -11.96 -24.23 -3.35
C ALA A 53 -11.96 -23.17 -2.23
N THR A 54 -12.46 -21.97 -2.54
CA THR A 54 -12.56 -20.88 -1.57
C THR A 54 -13.51 -21.21 -0.42
N GLY A 55 -14.73 -21.67 -0.72
CA GLY A 55 -15.71 -21.99 0.31
C GLY A 55 -15.28 -23.16 1.20
N THR A 56 -14.66 -24.19 0.61
CA THR A 56 -14.12 -25.33 1.34
C THR A 56 -12.95 -24.89 2.24
N ALA A 57 -12.01 -24.09 1.70
CA ALA A 57 -10.88 -23.58 2.47
C ALA A 57 -11.32 -22.68 3.62
N ALA A 58 -12.28 -21.77 3.39
CA ALA A 58 -12.82 -20.89 4.42
C ALA A 58 -13.52 -21.68 5.53
N THR A 59 -14.36 -22.64 5.17
CA THR A 59 -15.04 -23.51 6.13
C THR A 59 -14.03 -24.32 6.96
N ALA A 60 -13.05 -24.94 6.31
CA ALA A 60 -11.99 -25.69 6.98
C ALA A 60 -11.15 -24.81 7.92
N LEU A 61 -10.79 -23.60 7.48
CA LEU A 61 -10.04 -22.64 8.28
C LEU A 61 -10.80 -22.23 9.55
N ILE A 62 -12.07 -21.85 9.42
CA ILE A 62 -12.91 -21.43 10.55
C ILE A 62 -13.14 -22.61 11.50
N ALA A 63 -13.50 -23.78 10.99
CA ALA A 63 -13.75 -24.98 11.79
C ALA A 63 -12.50 -25.43 12.56
N THR A 64 -11.33 -25.48 11.89
CA THR A 64 -10.06 -25.88 12.53
C THR A 64 -9.54 -24.85 13.52
N ALA A 65 -9.72 -23.56 13.23
CA ALA A 65 -9.34 -22.49 14.16
C ALA A 65 -10.19 -22.54 15.43
N ARG A 66 -11.48 -22.79 15.31
CA ARG A 66 -12.38 -22.98 16.46
C ARG A 66 -12.09 -24.26 17.24
N ALA A 67 -11.84 -25.37 16.56
CA ALA A 67 -11.48 -26.63 17.22
C ALA A 67 -10.20 -26.56 18.07
N ARG A 68 -9.29 -25.65 17.72
CA ARG A 68 -8.01 -25.42 18.45
C ARG A 68 -8.07 -24.27 19.46
N SER A 69 -9.22 -23.61 19.62
CA SER A 69 -9.38 -22.51 20.56
C SER A 69 -9.77 -22.99 21.94
N ASP A 70 -9.61 -22.12 22.95
CA ASP A 70 -10.02 -22.40 24.33
C ASP A 70 -11.53 -22.61 24.48
N GLN A 71 -12.29 -22.20 23.49
CA GLN A 71 -13.75 -22.43 23.38
C GLN A 71 -14.06 -23.11 22.03
N PRO A 72 -13.99 -24.45 21.98
CA PRO A 72 -14.14 -25.20 20.74
C PRO A 72 -15.60 -25.34 20.29
N ALA A 73 -16.30 -24.21 20.13
CA ALA A 73 -17.68 -24.14 19.66
C ALA A 73 -17.84 -23.00 18.65
N MET A 74 -18.78 -23.18 17.70
CA MET A 74 -19.18 -22.11 16.79
C MET A 74 -20.07 -21.12 17.52
N LEU A 75 -19.59 -19.87 17.64
CA LEU A 75 -20.33 -18.78 18.27
C LEU A 75 -21.27 -18.12 17.24
N PRO A 76 -22.30 -17.36 17.67
CA PRO A 76 -23.21 -16.68 16.74
C PRO A 76 -22.50 -15.78 15.73
N ALA A 77 -21.46 -15.06 16.13
CA ALA A 77 -20.65 -14.25 15.22
C ALA A 77 -19.92 -15.10 14.16
N ASP A 78 -19.41 -16.29 14.51
CA ASP A 78 -18.71 -17.16 13.57
C ASP A 78 -19.61 -17.65 12.42
N TRP A 79 -20.91 -17.83 12.69
CA TRP A 79 -21.88 -18.18 11.64
C TRP A 79 -22.08 -17.03 10.65
N VAL A 80 -22.05 -15.77 11.11
CA VAL A 80 -22.10 -14.61 10.22
C VAL A 80 -20.82 -14.53 9.40
N THR A 81 -19.65 -14.67 10.04
CA THR A 81 -18.35 -14.70 9.36
C THR A 81 -18.28 -15.84 8.32
N LEU A 82 -18.79 -17.03 8.65
CA LEU A 82 -18.86 -18.15 7.70
C LEU A 82 -19.78 -17.80 6.52
N THR A 83 -20.98 -17.28 6.78
CA THR A 83 -21.89 -16.86 5.71
C THR A 83 -21.24 -15.83 4.77
N ARG A 84 -20.54 -14.85 5.31
CA ARG A 84 -19.76 -13.88 4.52
C ARG A 84 -18.69 -14.57 3.66
N ALA A 85 -17.95 -15.49 4.27
CA ALA A 85 -16.90 -16.23 3.55
C ALA A 85 -17.47 -17.07 2.39
N LEU A 86 -18.66 -17.64 2.56
CA LEU A 86 -19.36 -18.38 1.50
C LEU A 86 -19.89 -17.46 0.38
N LEU A 87 -20.35 -16.24 0.70
CA LEU A 87 -20.70 -15.24 -0.32
C LEU A 87 -19.44 -14.80 -1.09
N ILE A 88 -18.33 -14.63 -0.40
CA ILE A 88 -17.04 -14.31 -1.00
C ILE A 88 -16.53 -15.45 -1.90
N ALA A 89 -16.89 -16.71 -1.63
CA ALA A 89 -16.63 -17.81 -2.54
C ALA A 89 -17.38 -17.63 -3.90
N GLY A 90 -18.58 -17.07 -3.89
CA GLY A 90 -19.29 -16.64 -5.10
C GLY A 90 -18.55 -15.52 -5.84
N VAL A 91 -18.04 -14.52 -5.09
CA VAL A 91 -17.18 -13.46 -5.67
C VAL A 91 -15.92 -14.06 -6.29
N ALA A 92 -15.24 -14.98 -5.60
CA ALA A 92 -14.04 -15.66 -6.10
C ALA A 92 -14.32 -16.41 -7.41
N GLY A 93 -15.47 -17.09 -7.48
CA GLY A 93 -15.92 -17.77 -8.68
C GLY A 93 -16.09 -16.81 -9.86
N LEU A 94 -16.79 -15.69 -9.68
CA LEU A 94 -16.97 -14.68 -10.72
C LEU A 94 -15.67 -14.02 -11.13
N VAL A 95 -14.77 -13.72 -10.17
CA VAL A 95 -13.45 -13.16 -10.45
C VAL A 95 -12.58 -14.13 -11.24
N ALA A 96 -12.59 -15.42 -10.91
CA ALA A 96 -11.85 -16.42 -11.68
C ALA A 96 -12.36 -16.55 -13.11
N ASP A 97 -13.66 -16.53 -13.30
CA ASP A 97 -14.27 -16.59 -14.62
C ASP A 97 -13.99 -15.34 -15.48
N SER A 98 -13.81 -14.16 -14.86
CA SER A 98 -13.59 -12.90 -15.55
C SER A 98 -12.31 -12.87 -16.42
N PHE A 99 -11.38 -13.79 -16.19
CA PHE A 99 -10.17 -13.92 -17.01
C PHE A 99 -10.41 -14.62 -18.35
N GLY A 100 -11.46 -15.42 -18.45
CA GLY A 100 -11.74 -16.23 -19.65
C GLY A 100 -13.02 -15.83 -20.39
N ARG A 101 -13.94 -15.11 -19.72
CA ARG A 101 -15.24 -14.75 -20.29
C ARG A 101 -15.86 -13.52 -19.60
N PRO A 102 -16.77 -12.81 -20.26
CA PRO A 102 -17.53 -11.74 -19.62
C PRO A 102 -18.36 -12.29 -18.44
N VAL A 103 -18.32 -11.59 -17.30
CA VAL A 103 -19.09 -11.93 -16.09
C VAL A 103 -20.10 -10.83 -15.78
N SER A 104 -21.14 -11.18 -15.04
CA SER A 104 -22.12 -10.21 -14.55
C SER A 104 -21.50 -9.31 -13.48
N ILE A 105 -21.18 -8.08 -13.86
CA ILE A 105 -20.69 -7.06 -12.92
C ILE A 105 -21.74 -6.78 -11.83
N ALA A 106 -23.03 -6.80 -12.17
CA ALA A 106 -24.11 -6.62 -11.19
C ALA A 106 -24.09 -7.70 -10.11
N ALA A 107 -23.90 -8.97 -10.49
CA ALA A 107 -23.80 -10.06 -9.52
C ALA A 107 -22.56 -9.92 -8.62
N LEU A 108 -21.41 -9.57 -9.22
CA LEU A 108 -20.16 -9.38 -8.49
C LEU A 108 -20.26 -8.22 -7.50
N VAL A 109 -20.80 -7.07 -7.92
CA VAL A 109 -21.04 -5.89 -7.05
C VAL A 109 -22.05 -6.22 -5.95
N THR A 110 -23.16 -6.89 -6.27
CA THR A 110 -24.20 -7.22 -5.28
C THR A 110 -23.66 -8.17 -4.21
N LEU A 111 -22.97 -9.26 -4.60
CA LEU A 111 -22.37 -10.19 -3.63
C LEU A 111 -21.34 -9.48 -2.74
N SER A 112 -20.50 -8.64 -3.32
CA SER A 112 -19.50 -7.88 -2.57
C SER A 112 -20.14 -6.88 -1.61
N ALA A 113 -21.17 -6.15 -2.06
CA ALA A 113 -21.88 -5.19 -1.23
C ALA A 113 -22.61 -5.87 -0.06
N VAL A 114 -23.24 -7.04 -0.31
CA VAL A 114 -23.86 -7.84 0.76
C VAL A 114 -22.80 -8.35 1.74
N ALA A 115 -21.67 -8.86 1.26
CA ALA A 115 -20.60 -9.34 2.13
C ALA A 115 -20.02 -8.19 3.00
N LEU A 116 -19.84 -6.99 2.43
CA LEU A 116 -19.42 -5.79 3.18
C LEU A 116 -20.48 -5.31 4.18
N GLY A 117 -21.77 -5.39 3.80
CA GLY A 117 -22.86 -5.03 4.70
C GLY A 117 -22.97 -5.98 5.91
N LEU A 118 -22.78 -7.27 5.68
CA LEU A 118 -22.77 -8.29 6.74
C LEU A 118 -21.60 -8.14 7.72
N ASP A 119 -20.48 -7.51 7.31
CA ASP A 119 -19.38 -7.15 8.21
C ASP A 119 -19.84 -6.23 9.35
N ALA A 120 -20.65 -5.22 9.02
CA ALA A 120 -21.21 -4.34 10.03
C ALA A 120 -22.17 -5.09 11.00
N VAL A 121 -22.88 -6.11 10.50
CA VAL A 121 -23.78 -6.96 11.29
C VAL A 121 -22.99 -7.88 12.20
N ASP A 122 -21.91 -8.52 11.72
CA ASP A 122 -21.04 -9.43 12.49
C ASP A 122 -20.52 -8.74 13.76
N GLY A 123 -19.93 -7.57 13.60
CA GLY A 123 -19.45 -6.78 14.73
C GLY A 123 -20.56 -6.36 15.72
N GLN A 124 -21.80 -6.13 15.25
CA GLN A 124 -22.94 -5.85 16.14
C GLN A 124 -23.41 -7.11 16.87
N VAL A 125 -23.51 -8.24 16.19
CA VAL A 125 -23.88 -9.54 16.78
C VAL A 125 -22.89 -9.91 17.87
N ALA A 126 -21.59 -9.86 17.59
CA ALA A 126 -20.54 -10.18 18.55
C ALA A 126 -20.62 -9.33 19.84
N ARG A 127 -20.90 -8.03 19.70
CA ARG A 127 -21.07 -7.13 20.85
C ARG A 127 -22.35 -7.37 21.64
N ARG A 128 -23.47 -7.61 20.95
CA ARG A 128 -24.78 -7.82 21.61
C ARG A 128 -24.88 -9.16 22.32
N THR A 129 -24.22 -10.20 21.78
CA THR A 129 -24.23 -11.55 22.36
C THR A 129 -23.08 -11.79 23.36
N GLY A 130 -22.18 -10.82 23.52
CA GLY A 130 -21.00 -10.98 24.37
C GLY A 130 -20.00 -12.02 23.87
N THR A 131 -20.08 -12.40 22.58
CA THR A 131 -19.24 -13.44 21.94
C THR A 131 -18.03 -12.88 21.19
N ALA A 132 -17.66 -11.64 21.43
CA ALA A 132 -16.47 -11.04 20.84
C ALA A 132 -15.19 -11.71 21.38
N THR A 133 -14.47 -12.43 20.51
CA THR A 133 -13.22 -13.12 20.87
C THR A 133 -12.06 -12.62 20.01
N PRO A 134 -10.80 -12.67 20.50
CA PRO A 134 -9.63 -12.32 19.71
C PRO A 134 -9.49 -13.18 18.44
N LEU A 135 -9.90 -14.45 18.50
CA LEU A 135 -9.89 -15.36 17.36
C LEU A 135 -10.92 -14.93 16.31
N GLY A 136 -12.16 -14.62 16.74
CA GLY A 136 -13.22 -14.15 15.83
C GLY A 136 -12.79 -12.89 15.08
N GLY A 137 -12.17 -11.89 15.78
CA GLY A 137 -11.66 -10.70 15.13
C GLY A 137 -10.50 -10.94 14.15
N ARG A 138 -9.71 -12.01 14.35
CA ARG A 138 -8.67 -12.40 13.36
C ARG A 138 -9.29 -13.04 12.12
N LEU A 139 -10.24 -13.96 12.32
CA LEU A 139 -10.95 -14.62 11.21
C LEU A 139 -11.70 -13.61 10.35
N ASP A 140 -12.42 -12.69 10.99
CA ASP A 140 -13.10 -11.58 10.33
C ASP A 140 -12.14 -10.74 9.49
N GLY A 141 -11.02 -10.32 10.06
CA GLY A 141 -9.99 -9.58 9.33
C GLY A 141 -9.35 -10.34 8.16
N GLU A 142 -9.29 -11.69 8.19
CA GLU A 142 -8.81 -12.48 7.04
C GLU A 142 -9.89 -12.55 5.94
N VAL A 143 -11.15 -12.69 6.31
CA VAL A 143 -12.28 -12.68 5.36
C VAL A 143 -12.37 -11.34 4.63
N ASP A 144 -12.20 -10.22 5.34
CA ASP A 144 -12.15 -8.88 4.77
C ASP A 144 -10.97 -8.69 3.81
N ALA A 145 -9.78 -9.08 4.24
CA ALA A 145 -8.58 -8.96 3.42
C ALA A 145 -8.70 -9.77 2.12
N PHE A 146 -9.31 -10.94 2.21
CA PHE A 146 -9.53 -11.79 1.04
C PHE A 146 -10.55 -11.18 0.07
N LEU A 147 -11.64 -10.60 0.57
CA LEU A 147 -12.59 -9.87 -0.27
C LEU A 147 -11.92 -8.69 -0.97
N ILE A 148 -11.13 -7.88 -0.25
CA ILE A 148 -10.37 -6.76 -0.81
C ILE A 148 -9.40 -7.26 -1.90
N LEU A 149 -8.74 -8.40 -1.70
CA LEU A 149 -7.86 -8.99 -2.71
C LEU A 149 -8.64 -9.36 -3.98
N LEU A 150 -9.76 -10.05 -3.86
CA LEU A 150 -10.60 -10.42 -5.00
C LEU A 150 -11.13 -9.21 -5.75
N LEU A 151 -11.61 -8.19 -5.03
CA LEU A 151 -12.03 -6.93 -5.62
C LEU A 151 -10.88 -6.21 -6.31
N SER A 152 -9.68 -6.21 -5.72
CA SER A 152 -8.48 -5.62 -6.35
C SER A 152 -8.13 -6.33 -7.66
N ILE A 153 -8.26 -7.66 -7.72
CA ILE A 153 -8.07 -8.44 -8.93
C ILE A 153 -9.10 -8.05 -10.00
N ALA A 154 -10.38 -7.96 -9.65
CA ALA A 154 -11.43 -7.58 -10.59
C ALA A 154 -11.23 -6.14 -11.11
N VAL A 155 -10.97 -5.19 -10.21
CA VAL A 155 -10.76 -3.77 -10.53
C VAL A 155 -9.48 -3.55 -11.32
N SER A 156 -8.45 -4.39 -11.11
CA SER A 156 -7.19 -4.30 -11.88
C SER A 156 -7.37 -4.54 -13.37
N GLN A 157 -8.38 -5.29 -13.77
CA GLN A 157 -8.71 -5.52 -15.19
C GLN A 157 -9.26 -4.25 -15.86
N VAL A 158 -9.81 -3.31 -15.08
CA VAL A 158 -10.36 -2.04 -15.56
C VAL A 158 -9.33 -0.91 -15.50
N TYR A 159 -8.64 -0.78 -14.35
CA TYR A 159 -7.78 0.37 -14.04
C TYR A 159 -6.28 0.05 -14.08
N GLY A 160 -5.90 -1.21 -14.29
CA GLY A 160 -4.50 -1.63 -14.40
C GLY A 160 -3.96 -2.33 -13.16
N SER A 161 -2.84 -3.04 -13.33
CA SER A 161 -2.26 -3.96 -12.33
C SER A 161 -1.80 -3.29 -11.03
N TRP A 162 -1.59 -1.97 -11.01
CA TRP A 162 -1.21 -1.23 -9.81
C TRP A 162 -2.26 -1.34 -8.68
N VAL A 163 -3.54 -1.59 -9.03
CA VAL A 163 -4.63 -1.79 -8.06
C VAL A 163 -4.39 -3.02 -7.19
N LEU A 164 -3.65 -4.02 -7.69
CA LEU A 164 -3.29 -5.22 -6.93
C LEU A 164 -2.50 -4.91 -5.64
N LEU A 165 -1.82 -3.76 -5.59
CA LEU A 165 -1.12 -3.32 -4.39
C LEU A 165 -2.08 -3.17 -3.19
N ILE A 166 -3.35 -2.81 -3.44
CA ILE A 166 -4.35 -2.68 -2.37
C ILE A 166 -4.63 -4.05 -1.74
N GLY A 167 -4.95 -5.05 -2.56
CA GLY A 167 -5.26 -6.39 -2.06
C GLY A 167 -4.04 -7.14 -1.52
N ALA A 168 -2.86 -6.91 -2.11
CA ALA A 168 -1.63 -7.58 -1.72
C ALA A 168 -1.00 -7.02 -0.42
N ALA A 169 -1.31 -5.79 -0.02
CA ALA A 169 -0.64 -5.09 1.08
C ALA A 169 -0.64 -5.88 2.40
N ARG A 170 -1.80 -6.48 2.78
CA ARG A 170 -1.90 -7.30 3.99
C ARG A 170 -1.01 -8.54 3.92
N TYR A 171 -1.04 -9.25 2.81
CA TYR A 171 -0.26 -10.48 2.61
C TYR A 171 1.23 -10.18 2.51
N ALA A 172 1.59 -9.03 1.90
CA ALA A 172 2.96 -8.55 1.88
C ALA A 172 3.48 -8.24 3.29
N LEU A 173 2.67 -7.63 4.16
CA LEU A 173 3.04 -7.38 5.56
C LEU A 173 3.16 -8.69 6.35
N LEU A 174 2.28 -9.66 6.14
CA LEU A 174 2.37 -10.99 6.78
C LEU A 174 3.64 -11.72 6.34
N LEU A 175 3.96 -11.73 5.05
CA LEU A 175 5.19 -12.31 4.52
C LEU A 175 6.43 -11.59 5.06
N ALA A 176 6.41 -10.26 5.10
CA ALA A 176 7.47 -9.47 5.69
C ALA A 176 7.66 -9.78 7.18
N GLY A 177 6.58 -9.99 7.94
CA GLY A 177 6.62 -10.41 9.34
C GLY A 177 7.24 -11.78 9.54
N TRP A 178 7.04 -12.70 8.59
CA TRP A 178 7.70 -14.01 8.61
C TRP A 178 9.22 -13.90 8.37
N LEU A 179 9.65 -12.98 7.52
CA LEU A 179 11.06 -12.74 7.22
C LEU A 179 11.75 -11.85 8.26
N ILE A 180 11.00 -10.91 8.84
CA ILE A 180 11.52 -9.87 9.73
C ILE A 180 10.76 -9.94 11.08
N PRO A 181 11.30 -10.61 12.12
CA PRO A 181 10.56 -10.95 13.34
C PRO A 181 9.89 -9.76 14.05
N TRP A 182 10.48 -8.58 14.03
CA TRP A 182 9.87 -7.42 14.69
C TRP A 182 8.61 -6.90 13.99
N LEU A 183 8.40 -7.21 12.70
CA LEU A 183 7.16 -6.90 11.98
C LEU A 183 6.01 -7.84 12.35
N ALA A 184 6.30 -9.01 12.93
CA ALA A 184 5.29 -9.97 13.37
C ALA A 184 4.69 -9.63 14.75
N ALA A 185 5.18 -8.57 15.43
CA ALA A 185 4.68 -8.19 16.74
C ALA A 185 3.19 -7.76 16.67
N PRO A 186 2.41 -8.02 17.74
CA PRO A 186 1.00 -7.67 17.76
C PRO A 186 0.83 -6.14 17.72
N LEU A 187 -0.02 -5.68 16.79
CA LEU A 187 -0.36 -4.27 16.66
C LEU A 187 -1.45 -3.87 17.67
N PRO A 188 -1.36 -2.70 18.31
CA PRO A 188 -2.41 -2.22 19.17
C PRO A 188 -3.71 -1.97 18.37
N PRO A 189 -4.88 -2.10 19.02
CA PRO A 189 -6.15 -1.80 18.37
C PRO A 189 -6.20 -0.33 17.95
N ARG A 190 -6.48 -0.06 16.67
CA ARG A 190 -6.59 1.29 16.11
C ARG A 190 -7.83 1.40 15.24
N TYR A 191 -8.76 2.27 15.62
CA TYR A 191 -10.02 2.45 14.89
C TYR A 191 -9.80 2.87 13.43
N TRP A 192 -8.83 3.76 13.17
CA TRP A 192 -8.48 4.23 11.83
C TRP A 192 -8.20 3.10 10.84
N ARG A 193 -7.54 2.05 11.27
CA ARG A 193 -7.26 0.86 10.45
C ARG A 193 -8.53 0.20 9.93
N LYS A 194 -9.57 0.12 10.78
CA LYS A 194 -10.89 -0.40 10.38
C LYS A 194 -11.56 0.51 9.36
N VAL A 195 -11.48 1.82 9.55
CA VAL A 195 -12.02 2.81 8.62
C VAL A 195 -11.35 2.67 7.25
N VAL A 196 -10.01 2.60 7.21
CA VAL A 196 -9.27 2.44 5.96
C VAL A 196 -9.64 1.13 5.25
N ALA A 197 -9.76 0.00 5.98
CA ALA A 197 -10.18 -1.26 5.38
C ALA A 197 -11.58 -1.18 4.78
N ALA A 198 -12.54 -0.59 5.49
CA ALA A 198 -13.90 -0.38 4.97
C ALA A 198 -13.91 0.52 3.73
N VAL A 199 -13.12 1.60 3.72
CA VAL A 199 -12.96 2.48 2.55
C VAL A 199 -12.42 1.71 1.35
N GLN A 200 -11.44 0.80 1.53
CA GLN A 200 -10.95 -0.05 0.44
C GLN A 200 -12.08 -0.88 -0.18
N GLY A 201 -12.83 -1.61 0.63
CA GLY A 201 -13.93 -2.45 0.16
C GLY A 201 -15.00 -1.65 -0.59
N ILE A 202 -15.40 -0.50 -0.04
CA ILE A 202 -16.43 0.37 -0.64
C ILE A 202 -15.93 0.96 -1.96
N VAL A 203 -14.73 1.56 -1.97
CA VAL A 203 -14.17 2.21 -3.17
C VAL A 203 -13.98 1.21 -4.30
N LEU A 204 -13.42 0.01 -4.01
CA LEU A 204 -13.24 -1.02 -5.03
C LEU A 204 -14.59 -1.52 -5.58
N THR A 205 -15.58 -1.72 -4.72
CA THR A 205 -16.93 -2.15 -5.16
C THR A 205 -17.60 -1.08 -6.03
N VAL A 206 -17.52 0.20 -5.63
CA VAL A 206 -18.08 1.33 -6.39
C VAL A 206 -17.31 1.54 -7.71
N ALA A 207 -16.00 1.43 -7.71
CA ALA A 207 -15.19 1.52 -8.92
C ALA A 207 -15.53 0.41 -9.93
N LEU A 208 -15.86 -0.79 -9.43
CA LEU A 208 -16.25 -1.93 -10.27
C LEU A 208 -17.66 -1.77 -10.85
N SER A 209 -18.57 -1.09 -10.14
CA SER A 209 -19.97 -0.94 -10.57
C SER A 209 -20.17 -0.15 -11.87
N GLY A 210 -19.15 0.61 -12.29
CA GLY A 210 -19.24 1.47 -13.48
C GLY A 210 -20.09 2.74 -13.31
N VAL A 211 -20.56 3.04 -12.09
CA VAL A 211 -21.31 4.27 -11.77
C VAL A 211 -20.41 5.51 -11.89
N LEU A 212 -19.13 5.37 -11.57
CA LEU A 212 -18.16 6.45 -11.70
C LEU A 212 -17.62 6.55 -13.11
N SER A 213 -17.32 7.78 -13.57
CA SER A 213 -16.54 7.94 -14.79
C SER A 213 -15.18 7.25 -14.65
N PRO A 214 -14.54 6.79 -15.74
CA PRO A 214 -13.25 6.11 -15.66
C PRO A 214 -12.19 6.92 -14.89
N LEU A 215 -12.12 8.22 -15.12
CA LEU A 215 -11.17 9.10 -14.42
C LEU A 215 -11.51 9.24 -12.93
N THR A 216 -12.78 9.46 -12.59
CA THR A 216 -13.21 9.60 -11.19
C THR A 216 -12.99 8.30 -10.41
N GLY A 217 -13.31 7.15 -11.03
CA GLY A 217 -13.06 5.84 -10.42
C GLY A 217 -11.57 5.60 -10.17
N MET A 218 -10.72 5.95 -11.13
CA MET A 218 -9.27 5.83 -10.99
C MET A 218 -8.71 6.73 -9.89
N ILE A 219 -9.16 8.00 -9.81
CA ILE A 219 -8.76 8.90 -8.72
C ILE A 219 -9.21 8.35 -7.37
N ALA A 220 -10.43 7.82 -7.27
CA ALA A 220 -10.94 7.23 -6.03
C ALA A 220 -10.10 6.02 -5.58
N VAL A 221 -9.76 5.11 -6.49
CA VAL A 221 -8.90 3.94 -6.20
C VAL A 221 -7.49 4.39 -5.82
N ALA A 222 -6.94 5.42 -6.50
CA ALA A 222 -5.64 5.99 -6.16
C ALA A 222 -5.63 6.63 -4.76
N ALA A 223 -6.66 7.39 -4.43
CA ALA A 223 -6.82 7.95 -3.08
C ALA A 223 -6.95 6.86 -2.01
N ALA A 224 -7.68 5.77 -2.30
CA ALA A 224 -7.77 4.61 -1.43
C ALA A 224 -6.39 3.97 -1.21
N LEU A 225 -5.58 3.78 -2.25
CA LEU A 225 -4.21 3.28 -2.13
C LEU A 225 -3.32 4.18 -1.28
N LEU A 226 -3.43 5.51 -1.42
CA LEU A 226 -2.69 6.47 -0.57
C LEU A 226 -3.08 6.35 0.90
N LEU A 227 -4.39 6.26 1.20
CA LEU A 227 -4.88 6.03 2.57
C LEU A 227 -4.37 4.71 3.15
N LEU A 228 -4.35 3.65 2.34
CA LEU A 228 -3.80 2.36 2.75
C LEU A 228 -2.30 2.47 3.05
N THR A 229 -1.55 3.12 2.19
CA THR A 229 -0.10 3.34 2.35
C THR A 229 0.20 4.14 3.63
N GLU A 230 -0.59 5.19 3.92
CA GLU A 230 -0.50 5.92 5.20
C GLU A 230 -0.73 4.99 6.39
N SER A 231 -1.83 4.23 6.37
CA SER A 231 -2.21 3.36 7.49
C SER A 231 -1.16 2.28 7.76
N PHE A 232 -0.70 1.59 6.71
CA PHE A 232 0.36 0.57 6.83
C PHE A 232 1.71 1.16 7.19
N GLY A 233 2.07 2.32 6.61
CA GLY A 233 3.29 3.04 6.94
C GLY A 233 3.36 3.39 8.43
N HIS A 234 2.25 3.89 8.98
CA HIS A 234 2.13 4.15 10.42
C HIS A 234 2.32 2.87 11.25
N ASP A 235 1.70 1.76 10.85
CA ASP A 235 1.81 0.47 11.56
C ASP A 235 3.25 -0.06 11.52
N VAL A 236 3.92 -0.01 10.38
CA VAL A 236 5.34 -0.39 10.23
C VAL A 236 6.25 0.49 11.09
N ILE A 237 6.02 1.81 11.12
CA ILE A 237 6.78 2.74 11.96
C ILE A 237 6.57 2.40 13.45
N TRP A 238 5.35 2.08 13.85
CA TRP A 238 5.04 1.69 15.22
C TRP A 238 5.76 0.38 15.59
N LEU A 239 5.66 -0.66 14.76
CA LEU A 239 6.34 -1.94 14.94
C LEU A 239 7.86 -1.78 15.03
N TYR A 240 8.43 -0.92 14.18
CA TYR A 240 9.85 -0.58 14.25
C TYR A 240 10.24 0.05 15.59
N ARG A 241 9.41 0.97 16.10
CA ARG A 241 9.67 1.63 17.40
C ARG A 241 9.49 0.70 18.59
N ALA A 242 8.56 -0.23 18.51
CA ALA A 242 8.24 -1.16 19.59
C ALA A 242 9.17 -2.38 19.62
N GLY A 243 9.44 -2.99 18.45
CA GLY A 243 10.04 -4.31 18.35
C GLY A 243 11.47 -4.39 17.81
N ALA A 244 11.96 -3.34 17.10
CA ALA A 244 13.29 -3.40 16.53
C ALA A 244 14.37 -3.27 17.62
N GLY A 245 15.34 -4.20 17.63
CA GLY A 245 16.49 -4.16 18.54
C GLY A 245 17.47 -3.01 18.23
N PRO A 246 18.39 -2.68 19.16
CA PRO A 246 19.32 -1.54 18.97
C PRO A 246 20.16 -1.63 17.70
N ARG A 247 20.65 -2.84 17.37
CA ARG A 247 21.44 -3.07 16.14
C ARG A 247 20.61 -2.86 14.88
N THR A 248 19.40 -3.38 14.84
CA THR A 248 18.46 -3.19 13.71
C THR A 248 18.09 -1.72 13.54
N ARG A 249 17.83 -1.00 14.65
CA ARG A 249 17.55 0.44 14.61
C ARG A 249 18.73 1.23 14.06
N LEU A 250 19.95 0.89 14.46
CA LEU A 250 21.16 1.53 13.96
C LEU A 250 21.34 1.25 12.47
N ALA A 251 21.25 -0.01 12.05
CA ALA A 251 21.40 -0.40 10.64
C ALA A 251 20.37 0.29 9.74
N LEU A 252 19.09 0.28 10.13
CA LEU A 252 18.04 0.95 9.36
C LEU A 252 18.23 2.48 9.34
N ARG A 253 18.62 3.10 10.44
CA ARG A 253 18.95 4.55 10.45
C ARG A 253 20.08 4.89 9.49
N LEU A 254 21.11 4.06 9.45
CA LEU A 254 22.23 4.25 8.51
C LEU A 254 21.78 4.07 7.07
N VAL A 255 21.00 3.02 6.77
CA VAL A 255 20.44 2.80 5.43
C VAL A 255 19.55 3.99 5.01
N PHE A 256 18.63 4.42 5.85
CA PHE A 256 17.79 5.59 5.56
C PHE A 256 18.62 6.87 5.39
N ALA A 257 19.68 7.06 6.18
CA ALA A 257 20.56 8.22 6.04
C ALA A 257 21.29 8.19 4.69
N VAL A 258 21.85 7.03 4.31
CA VAL A 258 22.54 6.87 3.02
C VAL A 258 21.59 7.06 1.86
N VAL A 259 20.40 6.43 1.91
CA VAL A 259 19.37 6.58 0.85
C VAL A 259 18.89 8.04 0.76
N ALA A 260 18.62 8.69 1.89
CA ALA A 260 18.20 10.09 1.90
C ALA A 260 19.25 11.03 1.32
N ILE A 261 20.52 10.85 1.72
CA ILE A 261 21.63 11.63 1.17
C ILE A 261 21.78 11.35 -0.33
N ALA A 262 21.77 10.09 -0.75
CA ALA A 262 21.88 9.72 -2.16
C ALA A 262 20.74 10.29 -3.00
N LEU A 263 19.51 10.28 -2.48
CA LEU A 263 18.34 10.84 -3.16
C LEU A 263 18.48 12.36 -3.38
N VAL A 264 18.76 13.11 -2.30
CA VAL A 264 18.90 14.57 -2.39
C VAL A 264 20.14 14.95 -3.19
N TRP A 265 21.24 14.21 -3.03
CA TRP A 265 22.47 14.43 -3.79
C TRP A 265 22.25 14.21 -5.30
N SER A 266 21.65 13.10 -5.69
CA SER A 266 21.36 12.81 -7.09
C SER A 266 20.36 13.79 -7.70
N ASP A 267 19.37 14.23 -6.93
CA ASP A 267 18.41 15.23 -7.36
C ASP A 267 19.07 16.59 -7.68
N LEU A 268 19.91 17.06 -6.78
CA LEU A 268 20.65 18.33 -6.97
C LEU A 268 21.60 18.29 -8.17
N LEU A 269 22.25 17.15 -8.40
CA LEU A 269 23.26 16.99 -9.46
C LEU A 269 22.72 16.44 -10.77
N ALA A 270 21.46 16.00 -10.82
CA ALA A 270 20.84 15.50 -12.05
C ALA A 270 20.91 16.55 -13.16
N PRO A 271 21.51 16.23 -14.34
CA PRO A 271 21.61 17.15 -15.46
C PRO A 271 20.25 17.37 -16.12
N ASP A 272 20.12 18.50 -16.82
CA ASP A 272 18.90 18.89 -17.52
C ASP A 272 18.72 18.17 -18.88
N ARG A 273 19.72 17.40 -19.33
CA ARG A 273 19.70 16.70 -20.63
C ARG A 273 20.03 15.23 -20.46
N ALA A 274 19.26 14.34 -21.10
CA ALA A 274 19.39 12.90 -20.99
C ALA A 274 20.80 12.39 -21.35
N TRP A 275 21.41 12.92 -22.40
CA TRP A 275 22.76 12.51 -22.83
C TRP A 275 23.90 12.94 -21.91
N GLN A 276 23.67 13.87 -20.97
CA GLN A 276 24.63 14.28 -19.97
C GLN A 276 24.59 13.40 -18.70
N ILE A 277 23.64 12.48 -18.60
CA ILE A 277 23.52 11.55 -17.47
C ILE A 277 24.68 10.55 -17.55
N SER A 278 25.72 10.83 -16.78
CA SER A 278 26.90 9.97 -16.64
C SER A 278 27.25 9.83 -15.16
N PRO A 279 27.91 8.75 -14.73
CA PRO A 279 28.37 8.60 -13.33
C PRO A 279 29.21 9.77 -12.85
N ALA A 280 29.99 10.39 -13.75
CA ALA A 280 30.82 11.54 -13.46
C ALA A 280 30.03 12.81 -13.10
N ALA A 281 28.81 12.97 -13.63
CA ALA A 281 27.94 14.12 -13.31
C ALA A 281 27.57 14.17 -11.81
N PHE A 282 27.54 13.01 -11.13
CA PHE A 282 27.14 12.88 -9.73
C PHE A 282 28.31 12.98 -8.73
N ILE A 283 29.55 13.22 -9.20
CA ILE A 283 30.75 13.34 -8.35
C ILE A 283 30.92 14.76 -7.79
N ARG A 284 30.17 15.76 -8.27
CA ARG A 284 30.23 17.14 -7.81
C ARG A 284 29.70 17.28 -6.38
N ILE A 285 30.20 18.31 -5.66
CA ILE A 285 29.70 18.64 -4.32
C ILE A 285 28.55 19.65 -4.48
N PRO A 286 27.28 19.27 -4.15
CA PRO A 286 26.16 20.21 -4.25
C PRO A 286 26.25 21.27 -3.13
N VAL A 287 26.49 22.50 -3.49
CA VAL A 287 26.62 23.62 -2.54
C VAL A 287 25.34 23.88 -1.79
N GLU A 288 24.20 23.65 -2.46
CA GLU A 288 22.86 23.78 -1.91
C GLU A 288 22.67 22.85 -0.70
N LEU A 289 23.18 21.62 -0.76
CA LEU A 289 23.14 20.68 0.36
C LEU A 289 24.03 21.15 1.52
N LEU A 290 25.23 21.73 1.23
CA LEU A 290 26.10 22.29 2.25
C LEU A 290 25.41 23.46 2.97
N VAL A 291 24.76 24.36 2.23
CA VAL A 291 24.01 25.49 2.78
C VAL A 291 22.85 25.01 3.63
N LEU A 292 22.05 24.02 3.13
CA LEU A 292 20.94 23.44 3.87
C LEU A 292 21.40 22.85 5.21
N VAL A 293 22.50 22.10 5.19
CA VAL A 293 23.07 21.50 6.42
C VAL A 293 23.61 22.58 7.36
N ALA A 294 24.28 23.61 6.86
CA ALA A 294 24.75 24.72 7.65
C ALA A 294 23.61 25.47 8.37
N VAL A 295 22.56 25.79 7.63
CA VAL A 295 21.33 26.41 8.18
C VAL A 295 20.68 25.49 9.24
N ALA A 296 20.59 24.19 8.98
CA ALA A 296 20.03 23.21 9.92
C ALA A 296 20.82 23.12 11.25
N LEU A 297 22.13 23.38 11.24
CA LEU A 297 22.97 23.38 12.44
C LEU A 297 22.75 24.61 13.32
N VAL A 298 22.33 25.75 12.74
CA VAL A 298 22.11 27.01 13.45
C VAL A 298 20.69 27.10 14.02
N LEU A 299 19.70 26.58 13.29
CA LEU A 299 18.29 26.77 13.63
C LEU A 299 17.84 25.84 14.78
N PRO A 300 16.98 26.34 15.69
CA PRO A 300 16.28 25.51 16.68
C PRO A 300 15.30 24.53 15.99
N VAL A 301 14.78 23.57 16.75
CA VAL A 301 14.03 22.40 16.23
C VAL A 301 12.87 22.80 15.30
N TRP A 302 12.07 23.79 15.71
CA TRP A 302 10.84 24.14 14.98
C TRP A 302 11.12 24.86 13.64
N PRO A 303 11.90 25.96 13.58
CA PRO A 303 12.23 26.60 12.32
C PRO A 303 13.08 25.72 11.40
N ARG A 304 13.97 24.87 11.94
CA ARG A 304 14.70 23.87 11.16
C ARG A 304 13.75 22.92 10.40
N ARG A 305 12.65 22.47 11.07
CA ARG A 305 11.66 21.59 10.45
C ARG A 305 10.91 22.29 9.32
N ILE A 306 10.56 23.56 9.50
CA ILE A 306 9.93 24.37 8.45
C ILE A 306 10.87 24.52 7.26
N VAL A 307 12.12 24.92 7.49
CA VAL A 307 13.12 25.06 6.43
C VAL A 307 13.33 23.75 5.68
N ALA A 308 13.40 22.61 6.40
CA ALA A 308 13.54 21.30 5.77
C ALA A 308 12.34 20.93 4.88
N VAL A 309 11.11 21.22 5.32
CA VAL A 309 9.90 20.98 4.54
C VAL A 309 9.88 21.88 3.29
N VAL A 310 10.12 23.17 3.46
CA VAL A 310 10.15 24.13 2.35
C VAL A 310 11.24 23.75 1.34
N ALA A 311 12.45 23.43 1.81
CA ALA A 311 13.54 22.97 0.95
C ALA A 311 13.17 21.67 0.20
N GLY A 312 12.54 20.70 0.88
CA GLY A 312 12.10 19.46 0.25
C GLY A 312 11.03 19.69 -0.83
N ILE A 313 10.10 20.59 -0.60
CA ILE A 313 9.09 20.97 -1.62
C ILE A 313 9.76 21.68 -2.80
N LEU A 314 10.66 22.63 -2.54
CA LEU A 314 11.39 23.34 -3.60
C LEU A 314 12.24 22.40 -4.44
N LEU A 315 12.96 21.47 -3.81
CA LEU A 315 13.70 20.42 -4.51
C LEU A 315 12.78 19.58 -5.39
N SER A 316 11.63 19.17 -4.88
CA SER A 316 10.66 18.40 -5.66
C SER A 316 10.13 19.17 -6.88
N VAL A 317 9.91 20.47 -6.75
CA VAL A 317 9.54 21.35 -7.88
C VAL A 317 10.68 21.42 -8.90
N LEU A 318 11.93 21.54 -8.44
CA LEU A 318 13.11 21.52 -9.30
C LEU A 318 13.25 20.18 -10.03
N THR A 319 13.05 19.05 -9.33
CA THR A 319 13.05 17.72 -9.94
C THR A 319 12.01 17.62 -11.05
N PHE A 320 10.80 18.09 -10.80
CA PHE A 320 9.74 18.11 -11.79
C PHE A 320 10.11 18.99 -13.01
N ALA A 321 10.68 20.17 -12.78
CA ALA A 321 11.17 21.06 -13.84
C ALA A 321 12.29 20.40 -14.67
N LYS A 322 13.22 19.68 -14.02
CA LYS A 322 14.28 18.91 -14.71
C LYS A 322 13.68 17.79 -15.58
N ILE A 323 12.69 17.06 -15.08
CA ILE A 323 12.00 16.02 -15.85
C ILE A 323 11.34 16.62 -17.08
N LEU A 324 10.66 17.78 -16.94
CA LEU A 324 10.08 18.50 -18.08
C LEU A 324 11.16 18.98 -19.05
N ASN A 325 12.28 19.51 -18.55
CA ASN A 325 13.39 19.93 -19.41
C ASN A 325 13.96 18.76 -20.21
N ILE A 326 14.22 17.62 -19.59
CA ILE A 326 14.70 16.43 -20.29
C ILE A 326 13.72 16.02 -21.39
N ALA A 327 12.42 15.97 -21.07
CA ALA A 327 11.39 15.63 -22.07
C ALA A 327 11.35 16.66 -23.21
N PHE A 328 11.43 17.95 -22.94
CA PHE A 328 11.44 18.99 -23.94
C PHE A 328 12.69 18.95 -24.83
N TYR A 329 13.87 18.71 -24.24
CA TYR A 329 15.10 18.54 -25.04
C TYR A 329 15.04 17.31 -25.95
N GLU A 330 14.43 16.22 -25.49
CA GLU A 330 14.32 14.99 -26.28
C GLU A 330 13.36 15.13 -27.47
N TYR A 331 12.24 15.84 -27.29
CA TYR A 331 11.17 15.92 -28.28
C TYR A 331 11.08 17.25 -29.03
N VAL A 332 11.58 18.34 -28.45
CA VAL A 332 11.43 19.72 -28.99
C VAL A 332 12.78 20.40 -29.22
N ASP A 333 13.87 19.76 -28.78
CA ASP A 333 15.26 20.25 -28.88
C ASP A 333 15.49 21.65 -28.26
N ARG A 334 14.72 21.99 -27.21
CA ARG A 334 14.86 23.21 -26.43
C ARG A 334 14.44 23.02 -24.97
N ALA A 335 14.86 23.94 -24.10
CA ALA A 335 14.43 23.95 -22.70
C ALA A 335 12.93 24.24 -22.56
N PHE A 336 12.30 23.64 -21.56
CA PHE A 336 10.94 23.94 -21.15
C PHE A 336 10.84 25.36 -20.59
N ASN A 337 9.90 26.16 -21.13
CA ASN A 337 9.62 27.49 -20.60
C ASN A 337 8.33 27.46 -19.77
N PRO A 338 8.43 27.65 -18.43
CA PRO A 338 7.27 27.53 -17.54
C PRO A 338 6.19 28.62 -17.73
N VAL A 339 6.44 29.64 -18.57
CA VAL A 339 5.45 30.68 -18.86
C VAL A 339 4.66 30.36 -20.11
N PHE A 340 5.30 29.81 -21.15
CA PHE A 340 4.68 29.68 -22.49
C PHE A 340 4.32 28.24 -22.87
N ASP A 341 4.95 27.22 -22.26
CA ASP A 341 4.86 25.84 -22.74
C ASP A 341 3.75 24.99 -22.12
N TRP A 342 2.97 25.53 -21.19
CA TRP A 342 1.85 24.80 -20.61
C TRP A 342 0.79 24.36 -21.64
N GLY A 343 0.55 25.19 -22.67
CA GLY A 343 -0.34 24.85 -23.78
C GLY A 343 0.15 23.65 -24.60
N SER A 344 1.48 23.53 -24.76
CA SER A 344 2.11 22.43 -25.49
C SER A 344 1.94 21.08 -24.77
N ILE A 345 1.86 21.07 -23.44
CA ILE A 345 1.59 19.86 -22.65
C ILE A 345 0.22 19.28 -23.02
N GLY A 346 -0.80 20.14 -23.18
CA GLY A 346 -2.14 19.71 -23.62
C GLY A 346 -2.11 19.05 -25.01
N SER A 347 -1.37 19.63 -25.95
CA SER A 347 -1.20 19.08 -27.30
C SER A 347 -0.42 17.75 -27.28
N ALA A 348 0.67 17.67 -26.51
CA ALA A 348 1.43 16.44 -26.33
C ALA A 348 0.57 15.33 -25.71
N LEU A 349 -0.28 15.67 -24.76
CA LEU A 349 -1.23 14.74 -24.15
C LEU A 349 -2.27 14.23 -25.18
N GLY A 350 -2.70 15.07 -26.10
CA GLY A 350 -3.53 14.68 -27.24
C GLY A 350 -2.86 13.60 -28.08
N VAL A 351 -1.61 13.81 -28.48
CA VAL A 351 -0.81 12.84 -29.25
C VAL A 351 -0.65 11.52 -28.49
N VAL A 352 -0.34 11.58 -27.20
CA VAL A 352 -0.24 10.38 -26.35
C VAL A 352 -1.59 9.64 -26.29
N ARG A 353 -2.70 10.38 -26.21
CA ARG A 353 -4.05 9.83 -26.17
C ARG A 353 -4.44 9.15 -27.48
N ASP A 354 -4.02 9.72 -28.61
CA ASP A 354 -4.24 9.14 -29.93
C ASP A 354 -3.37 7.89 -30.16
N THR A 355 -2.16 7.88 -29.61
CA THR A 355 -1.19 6.77 -29.79
C THR A 355 -1.47 5.59 -28.86
N LEU A 356 -1.68 5.84 -27.55
CA LEU A 356 -1.87 4.80 -26.53
C LEU A 356 -3.34 4.43 -26.31
N GLY A 357 -4.24 5.26 -26.79
CA GLY A 357 -5.68 5.20 -26.52
C GLY A 357 -6.06 5.87 -25.19
N PRO A 358 -7.33 6.29 -25.04
CA PRO A 358 -7.78 7.10 -23.90
C PRO A 358 -7.58 6.40 -22.56
N LYS A 359 -7.93 5.11 -22.45
CA LYS A 359 -7.79 4.35 -21.19
C LYS A 359 -6.34 4.27 -20.69
N ARG A 360 -5.40 3.95 -21.59
CA ARG A 360 -3.98 3.81 -21.22
C ARG A 360 -3.37 5.15 -20.85
N THR A 361 -3.76 6.22 -21.52
CA THR A 361 -3.32 7.59 -21.22
C THR A 361 -3.83 8.03 -19.84
N ASP A 362 -5.10 7.79 -19.52
CA ASP A 362 -5.67 8.13 -18.22
C ASP A 362 -4.98 7.35 -17.09
N ILE A 363 -4.68 6.06 -17.29
CA ILE A 363 -3.88 5.26 -16.36
C ILE A 363 -2.48 5.86 -16.17
N ALA A 364 -1.79 6.21 -17.26
CA ALA A 364 -0.46 6.79 -17.21
C ALA A 364 -0.45 8.12 -16.44
N LEU A 365 -1.44 8.98 -16.64
CA LEU A 365 -1.57 10.25 -15.93
C LEU A 365 -1.77 10.08 -14.43
N VAL A 366 -2.61 9.12 -14.01
CA VAL A 366 -2.81 8.86 -12.58
C VAL A 366 -1.57 8.25 -11.94
N LEU A 367 -0.89 7.32 -12.63
CA LEU A 367 0.38 6.77 -12.15
C LEU A 367 1.46 7.86 -12.06
N LEU A 368 1.50 8.78 -13.02
CA LEU A 368 2.39 9.94 -12.97
C LEU A 368 2.07 10.85 -11.78
N GLY A 369 0.78 11.14 -11.54
CA GLY A 369 0.34 11.93 -10.39
C GLY A 369 0.67 11.27 -9.05
N LEU A 370 0.42 9.97 -8.92
CA LEU A 370 0.83 9.18 -7.74
C LEU A 370 2.35 9.19 -7.56
N GLY A 371 3.10 8.96 -8.64
CA GLY A 371 4.57 9.00 -8.63
C GLY A 371 5.09 10.35 -8.16
N LEU A 372 4.48 11.44 -8.62
CA LEU A 372 4.85 12.80 -8.20
C LEU A 372 4.56 13.03 -6.71
N ILE A 373 3.40 12.61 -6.20
CA ILE A 373 3.08 12.72 -4.77
C ILE A 373 4.09 11.94 -3.91
N LEU A 374 4.42 10.72 -4.33
CA LEU A 374 5.41 9.89 -3.65
C LEU A 374 6.80 10.50 -3.70
N LEU A 375 7.19 11.08 -4.83
CA LEU A 375 8.47 11.77 -5.02
C LEU A 375 8.58 12.98 -4.08
N VAL A 376 7.56 13.84 -4.05
CA VAL A 376 7.50 15.00 -3.13
C VAL A 376 7.59 14.53 -1.68
N GLY A 377 6.86 13.49 -1.31
CA GLY A 377 6.92 12.89 0.02
C GLY A 377 8.30 12.35 0.37
N ALA A 378 8.92 11.62 -0.55
CA ALA A 378 10.24 11.01 -0.36
C ALA A 378 11.37 12.06 -0.22
N ILE A 379 11.41 13.05 -1.11
CA ILE A 379 12.42 14.14 -1.06
C ILE A 379 12.23 14.97 0.20
N THR A 380 11.00 15.33 0.56
CA THR A 380 10.71 16.08 1.79
C THR A 380 11.09 15.29 3.04
N ALA A 381 10.76 14.01 3.10
CA ALA A 381 11.16 13.13 4.20
C ALA A 381 12.68 12.99 4.30
N ALA A 382 13.36 12.82 3.16
CA ALA A 382 14.84 12.76 3.10
C ALA A 382 15.47 14.05 3.63
N THR A 383 14.97 15.21 3.22
CA THR A 383 15.47 16.53 3.65
C THR A 383 15.28 16.74 5.16
N ILE A 384 14.10 16.36 5.71
CA ILE A 384 13.83 16.38 7.15
C ILE A 384 14.80 15.44 7.88
N HIS A 385 15.03 14.25 7.34
CA HIS A 385 15.90 13.25 7.94
C HIS A 385 17.35 13.73 7.99
N ILE A 386 17.90 14.24 6.87
CA ILE A 386 19.27 14.78 6.77
C ILE A 386 19.47 15.92 7.77
N THR A 387 18.56 16.90 7.81
CA THR A 387 18.68 18.06 8.70
C THR A 387 18.57 17.69 10.18
N THR A 388 17.75 16.67 10.49
CA THR A 388 17.60 16.14 11.85
C THR A 388 18.86 15.39 12.28
N LEU A 389 19.40 14.53 11.42
CA LEU A 389 20.62 13.76 11.65
C LEU A 389 21.83 14.69 11.83
N ALA A 390 21.96 15.70 10.96
CA ALA A 390 23.02 16.72 11.05
C ALA A 390 23.03 17.42 12.40
N ALA A 391 21.87 17.79 12.92
CA ALA A 391 21.76 18.45 14.22
C ALA A 391 21.99 17.51 15.40
N GLN A 392 21.62 16.23 15.30
CA GLN A 392 21.89 15.22 16.35
C GLN A 392 23.40 14.95 16.50
N HIS A 393 24.16 14.97 15.40
CA HIS A 393 25.60 14.69 15.38
C HIS A 393 26.43 15.96 15.11
N ARG A 394 26.05 17.07 15.72
CA ARG A 394 26.56 18.43 15.43
C ARG A 394 28.08 18.51 15.28
N ARG A 395 28.86 17.90 16.19
CA ARG A 395 30.35 17.98 16.14
C ARG A 395 30.93 17.30 14.90
N GLY A 396 30.42 16.11 14.56
CA GLY A 396 30.85 15.37 13.36
C GLY A 396 30.42 16.08 12.08
N THR A 397 29.19 16.58 12.05
CA THR A 397 28.63 17.31 10.89
C THR A 397 29.37 18.61 10.63
N VAL A 398 29.73 19.40 11.68
CA VAL A 398 30.51 20.62 11.51
C VAL A 398 31.90 20.33 10.91
N ARG A 399 32.58 19.26 11.38
CA ARG A 399 33.90 18.88 10.80
C ARG A 399 33.75 18.39 9.36
N GLY A 400 32.74 17.56 9.06
CA GLY A 400 32.48 17.13 7.69
C GLY A 400 32.10 18.27 6.76
N LEU A 401 31.24 19.18 7.23
CA LEU A 401 30.86 20.39 6.47
C LEU A 401 32.07 21.27 6.18
N ALA A 402 32.89 21.56 7.19
CA ALA A 402 34.10 22.35 7.02
C ALA A 402 35.09 21.71 6.02
N GLY A 403 35.29 20.38 6.11
CA GLY A 403 36.12 19.63 5.16
C GLY A 403 35.62 19.69 3.73
N LEU A 404 34.30 19.43 3.53
CA LEU A 404 33.69 19.49 2.20
C LEU A 404 33.69 20.91 1.62
N THR A 405 33.41 21.92 2.44
CA THR A 405 33.45 23.32 2.02
C THR A 405 34.88 23.75 1.66
N ALA A 406 35.89 23.34 2.44
CA ALA A 406 37.29 23.59 2.14
C ALA A 406 37.73 22.91 0.83
N LEU A 407 37.34 21.63 0.64
CA LEU A 407 37.59 20.88 -0.60
C LEU A 407 36.95 21.59 -1.80
N TRP A 408 35.68 21.97 -1.66
CA TRP A 408 34.96 22.69 -2.70
C TRP A 408 35.65 24.03 -3.03
N ALA A 409 36.06 24.82 -2.01
CA ALA A 409 36.74 26.10 -2.20
C ALA A 409 38.09 25.93 -2.90
N VAL A 410 38.86 24.89 -2.55
CA VAL A 410 40.14 24.58 -3.21
C VAL A 410 39.88 24.18 -4.68
N CYS A 411 38.94 23.32 -4.96
CA CYS A 411 38.60 22.93 -6.33
C CYS A 411 38.14 24.13 -7.17
N ALA A 412 37.26 24.97 -6.59
CA ALA A 412 36.79 26.19 -7.24
C ALA A 412 37.93 27.21 -7.48
N GLY A 413 38.77 27.42 -6.47
CA GLY A 413 39.89 28.37 -6.56
C GLY A 413 41.01 27.97 -7.54
N LEU A 414 41.24 26.66 -7.68
CA LEU A 414 42.21 26.10 -8.62
C LEU A 414 41.63 25.83 -10.02
N SER A 415 40.36 26.17 -10.25
CA SER A 415 39.60 25.88 -11.50
C SER A 415 39.77 24.42 -11.97
N LEU A 416 39.86 23.50 -11.02
CA LEU A 416 40.00 22.07 -11.30
C LEU A 416 38.71 21.55 -11.89
N GLN A 417 38.63 21.48 -13.22
CA GLN A 417 37.55 20.82 -13.93
C GLN A 417 37.82 19.30 -13.94
N PHE A 418 37.23 18.57 -13.01
CA PHE A 418 37.33 17.11 -12.99
C PHE A 418 36.56 16.43 -14.15
N ILE A 419 35.82 17.20 -14.94
CA ILE A 419 35.04 16.72 -16.08
C ILE A 419 35.22 17.68 -17.25
N PRO A 420 35.84 17.24 -18.36
CA PRO A 420 35.96 18.04 -19.58
C PRO A 420 34.57 18.29 -20.18
N GLY A 421 34.21 19.53 -20.47
CA GLY A 421 33.01 19.88 -21.25
C GLY A 421 31.79 20.37 -20.45
N SER A 422 31.93 20.70 -19.17
CA SER A 422 30.87 21.48 -18.47
C SER A 422 31.27 22.95 -18.47
N PRO A 423 30.33 23.90 -18.80
CA PRO A 423 30.56 25.33 -18.64
C PRO A 423 30.81 25.71 -17.19
#